data_99e612419bd770cf8fa3f05d49a00822
#
_entry.id   99e612419bd770cf8fa3f05d49a00822
#
_cell.length_a   1.000
_cell.length_b   1.000
_cell.length_c   1.000
_cell.angle_alpha   90.00
_cell.angle_beta   90.00
_cell.angle_gamma   90.00
#
_symmetry.space_group_name_H-M   'P 1'
#
loop_
_entity.id
_entity.type
_entity.pdbx_description
1 polymer ?
#
loop_
_entity_poly.entity_id
_entity_poly.type
_entity_poly.pdbx_seq_one_letter_code
_entity_poly.pdbx_strand_id
1 'polypeptide(L)'
;VISGQGHIVNPQGYIRELMKVFSQNGGKFINAKVEDFGFQNEKISTVHTDNGHFECDRAIITAGIWSKELMLKLGLNIPLEAERGYHVVYKNASILPRNPMMMTIGKFGVTPMGSDLRCAGTVELGGIKLGPSKAPIKLLRRRVAEAFPKMSYDKTEEWFGFRPTAPDSLPLIGQIKESGVYLS
;
A
#
# COMPACT_ATOMS: atom_id res chain seq x y z
N VAL A 1 -5.93 -20.00 -16.88
CA VAL A 1 -5.92 -20.15 -15.39
C VAL A 1 -4.48 -20.32 -14.96
N ILE A 2 -4.00 -19.43 -14.09
CA ILE A 2 -2.69 -19.56 -13.47
C ILE A 2 -2.89 -20.39 -12.18
N SER A 3 -2.28 -21.55 -12.11
CA SER A 3 -2.34 -22.43 -10.95
C SER A 3 -1.05 -22.34 -10.12
N GLY A 4 -1.12 -22.71 -8.83
CA GLY A 4 0.05 -22.77 -7.97
C GLY A 4 0.51 -21.45 -7.36
N GLN A 5 -0.26 -20.37 -7.51
CA GLN A 5 0.01 -19.12 -6.81
C GLN A 5 -0.61 -19.10 -5.41
N GLY A 6 0.23 -18.79 -4.44
CA GLY A 6 -0.23 -18.52 -3.08
C GLY A 6 -0.71 -17.08 -2.88
N HIS A 7 -1.31 -16.82 -1.73
CA HIS A 7 -1.64 -15.47 -1.29
C HIS A 7 -1.44 -15.34 0.23
N ILE A 8 -1.27 -14.12 0.70
CA ILE A 8 -1.14 -13.84 2.13
C ILE A 8 -2.54 -13.65 2.70
N VAL A 9 -2.95 -14.57 3.58
CA VAL A 9 -4.27 -14.54 4.23
C VAL A 9 -4.38 -13.41 5.25
N ASN A 10 -3.29 -13.08 5.93
CA ASN A 10 -3.24 -12.01 6.92
C ASN A 10 -2.01 -11.09 6.71
N PRO A 11 -2.10 -10.09 5.80
CA PRO A 11 -0.99 -9.17 5.52
C PRO A 11 -0.50 -8.41 6.75
N GLN A 12 -1.41 -7.98 7.64
CA GLN A 12 -1.03 -7.28 8.88
C GLN A 12 -0.24 -8.20 9.83
N GLY A 13 -0.66 -9.46 9.97
CA GLY A 13 0.07 -10.45 10.75
C GLY A 13 1.46 -10.70 10.18
N TYR A 14 1.56 -10.83 8.87
CA TYR A 14 2.84 -11.02 8.19
C TYR A 14 3.82 -9.86 8.47
N ILE A 15 3.38 -8.60 8.32
CA ILE A 15 4.22 -7.44 8.63
C ILE A 15 4.61 -7.41 10.12
N ARG A 16 3.71 -7.79 11.02
CA ARG A 16 3.99 -7.85 12.45
C ARG A 16 5.09 -8.85 12.78
N GLU A 17 5.08 -10.02 12.15
CA GLU A 17 6.15 -11.02 12.35
C GLU A 17 7.48 -10.55 11.75
N LEU A 18 7.48 -9.91 10.58
CA LEU A 18 8.69 -9.28 10.03
C LEU A 18 9.26 -8.22 10.97
N MET A 19 8.42 -7.38 11.59
CA MET A 19 8.85 -6.38 12.57
C MET A 19 9.49 -7.02 13.82
N LYS A 20 8.96 -8.16 14.30
CA LYS A 20 9.58 -8.89 15.41
C LYS A 20 10.98 -9.39 15.04
N VAL A 21 11.11 -10.02 13.88
CA VAL A 21 12.42 -10.52 13.39
C VAL A 21 13.40 -9.36 13.19
N PHE A 22 12.94 -8.23 12.63
CA PHE A 22 13.75 -7.03 12.49
C PHE A 22 14.28 -6.54 13.85
N SER A 23 13.42 -6.46 14.85
CA SER A 23 13.81 -6.03 16.20
C SER A 23 14.75 -7.03 16.90
N GLN A 24 14.53 -8.33 16.71
CA GLN A 24 15.39 -9.39 17.24
C GLN A 24 16.81 -9.33 16.65
N ASN A 25 16.94 -8.87 15.41
CA ASN A 25 18.22 -8.63 14.73
C ASN A 25 18.85 -7.26 15.02
N GLY A 26 18.38 -6.55 16.06
CA GLY A 26 18.92 -5.25 16.48
C GLY A 26 18.32 -4.04 15.74
N GLY A 27 17.35 -4.23 14.88
CA GLY A 27 16.65 -3.14 14.22
C GLY A 27 15.81 -2.33 15.21
N LYS A 28 15.72 -1.01 15.00
CA LYS A 28 14.93 -0.10 15.82
C LYS A 28 13.78 0.46 15.00
N PHE A 29 12.56 0.30 15.49
CA PHE A 29 11.39 0.97 14.93
C PHE A 29 11.13 2.26 15.67
N ILE A 30 11.06 3.37 14.94
CA ILE A 30 10.79 4.70 15.47
C ILE A 30 9.52 5.22 14.83
N ASN A 31 8.50 5.49 15.63
CA ASN A 31 7.26 6.09 15.15
C ASN A 31 7.44 7.60 15.06
N ALA A 32 7.82 8.08 13.89
CA ALA A 32 8.08 9.49 13.62
C ALA A 32 7.79 9.81 12.15
N LYS A 33 7.48 11.07 11.87
CA LYS A 33 7.31 11.59 10.53
C LYS A 33 8.61 12.22 10.05
N VAL A 34 9.15 11.75 8.93
CA VAL A 34 10.32 12.38 8.30
C VAL A 34 9.91 13.73 7.73
N GLU A 35 10.66 14.75 8.10
CA GLU A 35 10.41 16.15 7.68
C GLU A 35 11.47 16.66 6.74
N ASP A 36 12.75 16.25 6.90
CA ASP A 36 13.85 16.73 6.05
C ASP A 36 15.07 15.81 6.14
N PHE A 37 16.12 16.13 5.38
CA PHE A 37 17.37 15.41 5.33
C PHE A 37 18.56 16.36 5.50
N GLY A 38 19.53 16.00 6.33
CA GLY A 38 20.79 16.70 6.50
C GLY A 38 21.89 16.04 5.70
N PHE A 39 22.80 16.86 5.15
CA PHE A 39 23.91 16.41 4.33
C PHE A 39 25.22 16.97 4.84
N GLN A 40 26.30 16.19 4.74
CA GLN A 40 27.67 16.59 4.97
C GLN A 40 28.52 16.11 3.80
N ASN A 41 29.24 17.02 3.15
CA ASN A 41 30.02 16.71 1.95
C ASN A 41 29.21 15.96 0.88
N GLU A 42 27.99 16.46 0.59
CA GLU A 42 27.05 15.89 -0.38
C GLU A 42 26.52 14.47 -0.05
N LYS A 43 26.92 13.90 1.08
CA LYS A 43 26.42 12.61 1.58
C LYS A 43 25.38 12.86 2.66
N ILE A 44 24.35 12.01 2.71
CA ILE A 44 23.40 12.05 3.80
C ILE A 44 24.10 11.79 5.13
N SER A 45 23.76 12.56 6.13
CA SER A 45 24.29 12.43 7.48
C SER A 45 23.19 12.33 8.54
N THR A 46 21.99 12.85 8.24
CA THR A 46 20.92 12.98 9.23
C THR A 46 19.55 12.90 8.57
N VAL A 47 18.63 12.22 9.22
CA VAL A 47 17.19 12.28 8.93
C VAL A 47 16.52 13.11 10.02
N HIS A 48 15.86 14.20 9.64
CA HIS A 48 15.09 15.07 10.53
C HIS A 48 13.65 14.60 10.60
N THR A 49 13.12 14.48 11.81
CA THR A 49 11.74 14.04 12.04
C THR A 49 11.05 14.94 13.06
N ASP A 50 9.74 14.83 13.18
CA ASP A 50 8.93 15.46 14.22
C ASP A 50 9.26 14.97 15.66
N ASN A 51 10.08 13.91 15.77
CA ASN A 51 10.49 13.30 17.05
C ASN A 51 12.02 13.24 17.19
N GLY A 52 12.74 14.22 16.65
CA GLY A 52 14.19 14.36 16.75
C GLY A 52 14.96 14.05 15.47
N HIS A 53 16.27 13.95 15.61
CA HIS A 53 17.19 13.76 14.50
C HIS A 53 17.91 12.43 14.64
N PHE A 54 18.11 11.74 13.53
CA PHE A 54 18.76 10.44 13.50
C PHE A 54 19.94 10.46 12.54
N GLU A 55 21.13 10.25 13.05
CA GLU A 55 22.34 10.13 12.23
C GLU A 55 22.28 8.84 11.40
N CYS A 56 22.76 8.92 10.16
CA CYS A 56 22.82 7.77 9.26
C CYS A 56 23.85 7.96 8.15
N ASP A 57 24.42 6.85 7.71
CA ASP A 57 25.31 6.82 6.53
C ASP A 57 24.54 6.63 5.23
N ARG A 58 23.32 6.11 5.32
CA ARG A 58 22.43 5.82 4.18
C ARG A 58 20.99 5.94 4.60
N ALA A 59 20.12 6.36 3.66
CA ALA A 59 18.69 6.36 3.84
C ALA A 59 18.01 5.68 2.66
N ILE A 60 16.95 4.90 2.93
CA ILE A 60 16.10 4.29 1.91
C ILE A 60 14.68 4.82 2.07
N ILE A 61 14.18 5.50 1.07
CA ILE A 61 12.83 6.07 1.04
C ILE A 61 11.90 5.00 0.46
N THR A 62 11.01 4.46 1.30
CA THR A 62 10.00 3.45 0.94
C THR A 62 8.60 3.89 1.36
N ALA A 63 8.32 5.19 1.25
CA ALA A 63 7.12 5.82 1.77
C ALA A 63 5.92 5.77 0.80
N GLY A 64 5.95 4.91 -0.21
CA GLY A 64 4.87 4.80 -1.19
C GLY A 64 4.60 6.13 -1.89
N ILE A 65 3.35 6.57 -1.97
CA ILE A 65 3.00 7.84 -2.62
C ILE A 65 3.61 9.08 -1.91
N TRP A 66 3.85 9.00 -0.62
CA TRP A 66 4.49 10.09 0.17
C TRP A 66 5.98 10.22 -0.14
N SER A 67 6.59 9.26 -0.81
CA SER A 67 7.96 9.40 -1.35
C SER A 67 8.09 10.62 -2.25
N LYS A 68 7.03 11.00 -3.00
CA LYS A 68 7.03 12.18 -3.86
C LYS A 68 7.38 13.46 -3.09
N GLU A 69 6.79 13.67 -1.92
CA GLU A 69 7.06 14.85 -1.08
C GLU A 69 8.50 14.84 -0.53
N LEU A 70 8.99 13.68 -0.12
CA LEU A 70 10.37 13.53 0.36
C LEU A 70 11.39 13.73 -0.76
N MET A 71 11.10 13.26 -1.96
CA MET A 71 11.96 13.44 -3.13
C MET A 71 12.03 14.91 -3.56
N LEU A 72 10.94 15.68 -3.44
CA LEU A 72 10.95 17.13 -3.69
C LEU A 72 11.91 17.87 -2.76
N LYS A 73 12.05 17.46 -1.50
CA LYS A 73 13.03 18.02 -0.55
C LYS A 73 14.48 17.74 -0.98
N LEU A 74 14.70 16.67 -1.73
CA LEU A 74 15.99 16.34 -2.35
C LEU A 74 16.20 16.99 -3.72
N GLY A 75 15.31 17.91 -4.12
CA GLY A 75 15.36 18.62 -5.41
C GLY A 75 14.93 17.76 -6.61
N LEU A 76 14.24 16.64 -6.37
CA LEU A 76 13.81 15.74 -7.43
C LEU A 76 12.28 15.64 -7.50
N ASN A 77 11.74 15.93 -8.67
CA ASN A 77 10.31 15.74 -8.95
C ASN A 77 10.09 14.41 -9.65
N ILE A 78 9.63 13.40 -8.91
CA ILE A 78 9.33 12.08 -9.47
C ILE A 78 7.89 12.00 -9.95
N PRO A 79 7.62 11.31 -11.08
CA PRO A 79 6.28 11.26 -11.69
C PRO A 79 5.39 10.20 -11.02
N LEU A 80 5.18 10.32 -9.70
CA LEU A 80 4.24 9.47 -8.98
C LEU A 80 2.85 10.12 -8.89
N GLU A 81 1.81 9.34 -9.16
CA GLU A 81 0.42 9.72 -8.97
C GLU A 81 -0.27 8.77 -7.97
N ALA A 82 -1.21 9.32 -7.20
CA ALA A 82 -1.96 8.57 -6.21
C ALA A 82 -3.18 7.89 -6.85
N GLU A 83 -3.14 6.58 -6.98
CA GLU A 83 -4.29 5.77 -7.33
C GLU A 83 -5.01 5.29 -6.06
N ARG A 84 -6.17 5.84 -5.77
CA ARG A 84 -6.99 5.38 -4.65
C ARG A 84 -7.73 4.11 -5.03
N GLY A 85 -7.31 2.98 -4.43
CA GLY A 85 -7.98 1.70 -4.55
C GLY A 85 -8.98 1.48 -3.40
N TYR A 86 -10.05 0.75 -3.68
CA TYR A 86 -11.10 0.44 -2.72
C TYR A 86 -11.28 -1.05 -2.54
N HIS A 87 -11.65 -1.48 -1.33
CA HIS A 87 -12.15 -2.83 -1.11
C HIS A 87 -13.26 -2.88 -0.08
N VAL A 88 -14.04 -3.95 -0.16
CA VAL A 88 -15.04 -4.34 0.83
C VAL A 88 -14.71 -5.73 1.32
N VAL A 89 -14.68 -5.91 2.63
CA VAL A 89 -14.53 -7.22 3.27
C VAL A 89 -15.90 -7.66 3.75
N TYR A 90 -16.33 -8.83 3.33
CA TYR A 90 -17.56 -9.50 3.76
C TYR A 90 -17.18 -10.49 4.86
N LYS A 91 -17.59 -10.22 6.10
CA LYS A 91 -17.24 -11.04 7.27
C LYS A 91 -18.06 -12.31 7.32
N ASN A 92 -17.40 -13.45 7.57
CA ASN A 92 -18.03 -14.76 7.63
C ASN A 92 -18.87 -15.06 6.38
N ALA A 93 -18.28 -14.86 5.21
CA ALA A 93 -18.97 -15.04 3.95
C ALA A 93 -19.27 -16.52 3.67
N SER A 94 -20.51 -16.84 3.28
CA SER A 94 -20.93 -18.20 2.96
C SER A 94 -20.33 -18.76 1.66
N ILE A 95 -19.72 -17.89 0.84
CA ILE A 95 -19.06 -18.27 -0.41
C ILE A 95 -17.60 -17.81 -0.32
N LEU A 96 -16.69 -18.79 -0.29
CA LEU A 96 -15.25 -18.57 -0.26
C LEU A 96 -14.60 -19.36 -1.41
N PRO A 97 -14.03 -18.70 -2.41
CA PRO A 97 -13.27 -19.37 -3.45
C PRO A 97 -12.00 -19.98 -2.85
N ARG A 98 -11.54 -21.10 -3.42
CA ARG A 98 -10.30 -21.74 -2.96
C ARG A 98 -9.05 -20.87 -3.18
N ASN A 99 -9.04 -20.08 -4.25
CA ASN A 99 -7.92 -19.21 -4.63
C ASN A 99 -8.41 -17.79 -4.93
N PRO A 100 -7.54 -16.78 -4.83
CA PRO A 100 -7.85 -15.47 -5.35
C PRO A 100 -8.20 -15.52 -6.83
N MET A 101 -9.19 -14.74 -7.25
CA MET A 101 -9.62 -14.68 -8.64
C MET A 101 -9.96 -13.25 -9.06
N MET A 102 -9.88 -13.00 -10.36
CA MET A 102 -10.37 -11.77 -10.98
C MET A 102 -11.72 -12.05 -11.65
N MET A 103 -12.75 -11.36 -11.22
CA MET A 103 -14.07 -11.40 -11.83
C MET A 103 -14.07 -10.51 -13.07
N THR A 104 -14.07 -11.12 -14.26
CA THR A 104 -13.97 -10.38 -15.55
C THR A 104 -15.19 -9.51 -15.81
N ILE A 105 -16.40 -9.99 -15.53
CA ILE A 105 -17.65 -9.24 -15.75
C ILE A 105 -17.73 -8.02 -14.83
N GLY A 106 -17.40 -8.17 -13.57
CA GLY A 106 -17.45 -7.07 -12.59
C GLY A 106 -16.16 -6.25 -12.51
N LYS A 107 -15.05 -6.72 -13.10
CA LYS A 107 -13.70 -6.12 -13.03
C LYS A 107 -13.26 -5.84 -11.59
N PHE A 108 -13.39 -6.85 -10.71
CA PHE A 108 -12.92 -6.79 -9.34
C PHE A 108 -12.24 -8.09 -8.92
N GLY A 109 -11.25 -7.97 -8.03
CA GLY A 109 -10.56 -9.11 -7.44
C GLY A 109 -11.33 -9.65 -6.24
N VAL A 110 -11.33 -10.96 -6.08
CA VAL A 110 -11.92 -11.68 -4.96
C VAL A 110 -10.84 -12.50 -4.29
N THR A 111 -10.66 -12.32 -2.99
CA THR A 111 -9.60 -12.99 -2.21
C THR A 111 -10.19 -13.56 -0.93
N PRO A 112 -10.09 -14.87 -0.69
CA PRO A 112 -10.46 -15.46 0.60
C PRO A 112 -9.42 -15.06 1.66
N MET A 113 -9.89 -14.65 2.84
CA MET A 113 -9.05 -14.25 3.97
C MET A 113 -9.56 -14.90 5.26
N GLY A 114 -9.22 -16.19 5.45
CA GLY A 114 -9.82 -17.01 6.50
C GLY A 114 -11.31 -17.25 6.21
N SER A 115 -12.18 -16.86 7.13
CA SER A 115 -13.65 -16.91 6.95
C SER A 115 -14.22 -15.73 6.18
N ASP A 116 -13.40 -14.74 5.84
CA ASP A 116 -13.83 -13.50 5.21
C ASP A 116 -13.58 -13.52 3.71
N LEU A 117 -14.40 -12.78 2.96
CA LEU A 117 -14.21 -12.55 1.54
C LEU A 117 -13.86 -11.09 1.29
N ARG A 118 -12.64 -10.82 0.82
CA ARG A 118 -12.22 -9.50 0.41
C ARG A 118 -12.47 -9.31 -1.08
N CYS A 119 -13.29 -8.34 -1.42
CA CYS A 119 -13.55 -7.91 -2.80
C CYS A 119 -12.89 -6.55 -3.03
N ALA A 120 -11.97 -6.47 -3.99
CA ALA A 120 -11.21 -5.25 -4.29
C ALA A 120 -11.38 -4.86 -5.75
N GLY A 121 -11.74 -3.62 -6.00
CA GLY A 121 -11.92 -3.12 -7.35
C GLY A 121 -12.07 -1.60 -7.35
N THR A 122 -12.15 -1.04 -8.53
CA THR A 122 -12.20 0.39 -8.80
C THR A 122 -10.93 1.14 -8.38
N VAL A 123 -10.58 2.12 -9.19
CA VAL A 123 -9.50 3.06 -8.95
C VAL A 123 -10.06 4.46 -9.14
N GLU A 124 -9.67 5.38 -8.28
CA GLU A 124 -10.01 6.79 -8.35
C GLU A 124 -8.73 7.61 -8.41
N LEU A 125 -8.63 8.47 -9.41
CA LEU A 125 -7.56 9.46 -9.52
C LEU A 125 -8.07 10.78 -8.94
N GLY A 126 -7.46 11.24 -7.89
CA GLY A 126 -7.92 12.47 -7.20
C GLY A 126 -6.90 13.01 -6.21
N GLY A 127 -5.67 12.51 -6.30
CA GLY A 127 -4.59 12.84 -5.37
C GLY A 127 -4.87 12.38 -3.94
N ILE A 128 -3.99 12.76 -3.02
CA ILE A 128 -4.08 12.34 -1.61
C ILE A 128 -4.96 13.27 -0.75
N LYS A 129 -5.17 14.52 -1.19
CA LYS A 129 -5.86 15.56 -0.40
C LYS A 129 -7.38 15.42 -0.40
N LEU A 130 -7.96 14.91 -1.48
CA LEU A 130 -9.39 14.67 -1.57
C LEU A 130 -9.77 13.44 -0.76
N GLY A 131 -10.85 13.53 0.02
CA GLY A 131 -11.40 12.39 0.74
C GLY A 131 -11.93 11.30 -0.20
N PRO A 132 -12.19 10.07 0.30
CA PRO A 132 -12.76 9.00 -0.51
C PRO A 132 -14.17 9.33 -0.95
N SER A 133 -14.52 8.99 -2.20
CA SER A 133 -15.89 9.09 -2.66
C SER A 133 -16.69 7.81 -2.32
N LYS A 134 -18.01 7.96 -2.19
CA LYS A 134 -18.89 6.82 -1.92
C LYS A 134 -19.23 5.99 -3.18
N ALA A 135 -19.05 6.57 -4.35
CA ALA A 135 -19.44 5.95 -5.62
C ALA A 135 -18.68 4.65 -5.95
N PRO A 136 -17.34 4.55 -5.79
CA PRO A 136 -16.60 3.32 -6.02
C PRO A 136 -17.03 2.17 -5.12
N ILE A 137 -17.28 2.43 -3.84
CA ILE A 137 -17.73 1.41 -2.89
C ILE A 137 -19.14 0.93 -3.26
N LYS A 138 -20.07 1.85 -3.56
CA LYS A 138 -21.42 1.51 -3.99
C LYS A 138 -21.42 0.66 -5.26
N LEU A 139 -20.59 1.01 -6.22
CA LEU A 139 -20.41 0.25 -7.45
C LEU A 139 -19.86 -1.15 -7.18
N LEU A 140 -18.83 -1.25 -6.35
CA LEU A 140 -18.22 -2.54 -5.99
C LEU A 140 -19.23 -3.46 -5.29
N ARG A 141 -19.96 -2.95 -4.31
CA ARG A 141 -21.01 -3.72 -3.61
C ARG A 141 -22.08 -4.25 -4.57
N ARG A 142 -22.55 -3.42 -5.50
CA ARG A 142 -23.52 -3.85 -6.51
C ARG A 142 -22.96 -5.00 -7.36
N ARG A 143 -21.73 -4.87 -7.87
CA ARG A 143 -21.07 -5.90 -8.68
C ARG A 143 -20.84 -7.20 -7.94
N VAL A 144 -20.51 -7.12 -6.65
CA VAL A 144 -20.37 -8.31 -5.80
C VAL A 144 -21.73 -9.00 -5.60
N ALA A 145 -22.80 -8.24 -5.34
CA ALA A 145 -24.14 -8.81 -5.22
C ALA A 145 -24.64 -9.45 -6.51
N GLU A 146 -24.34 -8.87 -7.67
CA GLU A 146 -24.64 -9.45 -8.98
C GLU A 146 -23.86 -10.75 -9.22
N ALA A 147 -22.58 -10.81 -8.81
CA ALA A 147 -21.72 -11.98 -9.00
C ALA A 147 -22.03 -13.12 -8.01
N PHE A 148 -22.46 -12.78 -6.80
CA PHE A 148 -22.72 -13.72 -5.71
C PHE A 148 -24.12 -13.51 -5.09
N PRO A 149 -25.22 -13.71 -5.86
CA PRO A 149 -26.58 -13.34 -5.42
C PRO A 149 -27.08 -14.14 -4.23
N LYS A 150 -26.48 -15.30 -3.92
CA LYS A 150 -26.85 -16.15 -2.79
C LYS A 150 -25.86 -16.08 -1.62
N MET A 151 -24.89 -15.15 -1.66
CA MET A 151 -23.90 -15.01 -0.58
C MET A 151 -24.54 -14.36 0.64
N SER A 152 -24.47 -15.04 1.78
CA SER A 152 -24.73 -14.46 3.10
C SER A 152 -23.43 -14.08 3.79
N TYR A 153 -23.49 -13.12 4.69
CA TYR A 153 -22.37 -12.61 5.49
C TYR A 153 -22.92 -11.86 6.71
N ASP A 154 -22.10 -11.69 7.74
CA ASP A 154 -22.55 -11.01 8.98
C ASP A 154 -22.57 -9.48 8.82
N LYS A 155 -21.46 -8.92 8.35
CA LYS A 155 -21.28 -7.47 8.13
C LYS A 155 -20.28 -7.20 7.04
N THR A 156 -20.18 -5.94 6.63
CA THR A 156 -19.14 -5.49 5.69
C THR A 156 -18.25 -4.45 6.34
N GLU A 157 -16.97 -4.47 5.97
CA GLU A 157 -15.98 -3.45 6.31
C GLU A 157 -15.43 -2.84 5.03
N GLU A 158 -15.42 -1.52 4.97
CA GLU A 158 -14.96 -0.76 3.80
C GLU A 158 -13.58 -0.17 4.07
N TRP A 159 -12.74 -0.17 3.07
CA TRP A 159 -11.41 0.41 3.17
C TRP A 159 -10.96 0.99 1.84
N PHE A 160 -10.11 2.00 1.91
CA PHE A 160 -9.39 2.54 0.76
C PHE A 160 -7.92 2.76 1.10
N GLY A 161 -7.08 2.81 0.07
CA GLY A 161 -5.67 3.14 0.21
C GLY A 161 -5.10 3.65 -1.09
N PHE A 162 -3.94 4.28 -1.00
CA PHE A 162 -3.25 4.85 -2.14
C PHE A 162 -2.16 3.91 -2.65
N ARG A 163 -2.13 3.70 -3.96
CA ARG A 163 -1.01 3.09 -4.66
C ARG A 163 -0.16 4.19 -5.26
N PRO A 164 1.17 4.14 -5.08
CA PRO A 164 2.08 4.99 -5.83
C PRO A 164 2.18 4.43 -7.25
N THR A 165 1.74 5.18 -8.24
CA THR A 165 1.75 4.72 -9.63
C THR A 165 2.60 5.65 -10.47
N ALA A 166 3.60 5.08 -11.16
CA ALA A 166 4.34 5.77 -12.20
C ALA A 166 3.60 5.68 -13.55
N PRO A 167 3.76 6.63 -14.48
CA PRO A 167 3.03 6.65 -15.74
C PRO A 167 3.23 5.41 -16.61
N ASP A 168 4.40 4.78 -16.53
CA ASP A 168 4.77 3.54 -17.22
C ASP A 168 4.50 2.27 -16.41
N SER A 169 3.95 2.42 -15.20
CA SER A 169 3.69 1.33 -14.24
C SER A 169 4.94 0.57 -13.80
N LEU A 170 6.14 1.13 -14.01
CA LEU A 170 7.39 0.54 -13.53
C LEU A 170 7.76 1.07 -12.13
N PRO A 171 8.36 0.25 -11.28
CA PRO A 171 8.84 0.71 -9.98
C PRO A 171 10.03 1.66 -10.14
N LEU A 172 10.04 2.73 -9.34
CA LEU A 172 11.17 3.65 -9.28
C LEU A 172 12.14 3.13 -8.20
N ILE A 173 13.26 2.55 -8.63
CA ILE A 173 14.27 1.98 -7.74
C ILE A 173 15.64 2.51 -8.14
N GLY A 174 16.37 3.06 -7.19
CA GLY A 174 17.73 3.51 -7.46
C GLY A 174 18.32 4.45 -6.41
N GLN A 175 19.59 4.75 -6.57
CA GLN A 175 20.30 5.74 -5.78
C GLN A 175 20.07 7.14 -6.34
N ILE A 176 19.92 8.10 -5.45
CA ILE A 176 19.76 9.52 -5.79
C ILE A 176 21.14 10.14 -5.86
N LYS A 177 21.67 10.34 -7.08
CA LYS A 177 23.04 10.78 -7.31
C LYS A 177 24.01 9.91 -6.49
N GLU A 178 25.05 10.48 -5.93
CA GLU A 178 25.96 9.77 -5.01
C GLU A 178 25.68 10.13 -3.53
N SER A 179 24.50 10.56 -3.20
CA SER A 179 24.14 11.13 -1.90
C SER A 179 24.04 10.12 -0.74
N GLY A 180 24.00 8.82 -1.02
CA GLY A 180 23.68 7.80 -0.01
C GLY A 180 22.19 7.63 0.25
N VAL A 181 21.31 8.38 -0.44
CA VAL A 181 19.86 8.22 -0.39
C VAL A 181 19.39 7.33 -1.53
N TYR A 182 18.50 6.42 -1.23
CA TYR A 182 17.92 5.48 -2.18
C TYR A 182 16.38 5.61 -2.17
N LEU A 183 15.77 5.37 -3.31
CA LEU A 183 14.32 5.23 -3.47
C LEU A 183 13.98 3.78 -3.80
N SER A 184 12.90 3.27 -3.21
CA SER A 184 12.32 1.96 -3.55
C SER A 184 10.80 1.96 -3.37
#